data_a565c22b3931802168e3a5a37f23d6b2
#
_entry.id   a565c22b3931802168e3a5a37f23d6b2
#
_cell.length_a   1.000
_cell.length_b   1.000
_cell.length_c   1.000
_cell.angle_alpha   90.00
_cell.angle_beta   90.00
_cell.angle_gamma   90.00
#
_symmetry.space_group_name_H-M   'P 1'
#
loop_
_entity.id
_entity.type
_entity.pdbx_description
1 polymer ?
#
loop_
_entity_poly.entity_id
_entity_poly.type
_entity_poly.pdbx_seq_one_letter_code
_entity_poly.pdbx_strand_id
1 'polypeptide(L)'
;MTFRNTLYYPKIGTRLLLFVLLLGIVPGVSAQDAKRFQSQVDAILKRSEKYDKEDLVIFTGSSSIRRWESLQSTFPGYNVVNHGFGGSKMEDLLFYIDELILRHDPVKLFIYEGDNDTNARMSPTEIIHTASEVLMQVRSKYPTIPIYFLAAKPSIKRWPLREKYRAFNKKLENWTKEHENTYFIDVWTPMIENGDVKRDLFIEDGVHLNSAGYQVWSDVIGPLVK
;
A
#
# COMPACT_ATOMS: atom_id res chain seq x y z
N MET A 1 -53.74 -51.47 -58.24
CA MET A 1 -53.71 -50.23 -57.43
C MET A 1 -52.44 -50.24 -56.62
N THR A 2 -51.47 -49.47 -57.06
CA THR A 2 -50.11 -49.43 -56.46
C THR A 2 -49.91 -48.05 -55.94
N PHE A 3 -49.86 -47.97 -54.58
CA PHE A 3 -49.53 -46.73 -53.88
C PHE A 3 -47.99 -46.58 -53.78
N ARG A 4 -47.46 -45.53 -54.40
CA ARG A 4 -46.07 -45.08 -54.20
C ARG A 4 -46.05 -44.13 -53.04
N ASN A 5 -45.39 -44.50 -51.94
CA ASN A 5 -45.04 -43.62 -50.87
C ASN A 5 -43.74 -42.86 -51.20
N THR A 6 -43.85 -41.54 -51.37
CA THR A 6 -42.71 -40.65 -51.56
C THR A 6 -42.28 -40.10 -50.17
N LEU A 7 -41.14 -40.56 -49.70
CA LEU A 7 -40.52 -40.02 -48.41
C LEU A 7 -39.82 -38.70 -48.74
N TYR A 8 -40.28 -37.66 -48.06
CA TYR A 8 -39.67 -36.31 -48.06
C TYR A 8 -38.62 -36.20 -47.00
N TYR A 9 -37.33 -36.01 -47.35
CA TYR A 9 -36.26 -35.70 -46.38
C TYR A 9 -36.02 -34.18 -46.35
N PRO A 10 -36.08 -33.52 -45.18
CA PRO A 10 -35.71 -32.13 -45.09
C PRO A 10 -34.19 -31.96 -45.12
N LYS A 11 -33.70 -31.06 -45.94
CA LYS A 11 -32.30 -30.64 -46.00
C LYS A 11 -31.95 -29.87 -44.72
N ILE A 12 -31.12 -30.46 -43.85
CA ILE A 12 -30.54 -29.78 -42.73
C ILE A 12 -29.40 -28.88 -43.24
N GLY A 13 -29.67 -27.57 -43.30
CA GLY A 13 -28.66 -26.58 -43.63
C GLY A 13 -27.69 -26.41 -42.44
N THR A 14 -26.44 -26.82 -42.65
CA THR A 14 -25.34 -26.62 -41.69
C THR A 14 -25.03 -25.14 -41.57
N ARG A 15 -25.54 -24.47 -40.50
CA ARG A 15 -25.12 -23.12 -40.14
C ARG A 15 -23.82 -23.23 -39.36
N LEU A 16 -22.71 -22.89 -40.01
CA LEU A 16 -21.41 -22.74 -39.40
C LEU A 16 -21.45 -21.49 -38.48
N LEU A 17 -21.57 -21.72 -37.18
CA LEU A 17 -21.41 -20.64 -36.20
C LEU A 17 -19.90 -20.36 -36.03
N LEU A 18 -19.45 -19.26 -36.62
CA LEU A 18 -18.11 -18.71 -36.37
C LEU A 18 -18.08 -18.12 -34.94
N PHE A 19 -17.50 -18.84 -33.98
CA PHE A 19 -17.14 -18.30 -32.69
C PHE A 19 -15.89 -17.43 -32.88
N VAL A 20 -16.07 -16.12 -32.96
CA VAL A 20 -14.97 -15.15 -32.86
C VAL A 20 -14.59 -15.07 -31.41
N LEU A 21 -13.47 -15.73 -31.02
CA LEU A 21 -12.84 -15.57 -29.73
C LEU A 21 -12.22 -14.16 -29.70
N LEU A 22 -12.92 -13.19 -29.12
CA LEU A 22 -12.35 -11.92 -28.72
C LEU A 22 -11.38 -12.18 -27.53
N LEU A 23 -10.13 -12.45 -27.83
CA LEU A 23 -9.04 -12.36 -26.87
C LEU A 23 -8.94 -10.88 -26.43
N GLY A 24 -9.62 -10.55 -25.35
CA GLY A 24 -9.43 -9.28 -24.66
C GLY A 24 -7.95 -9.17 -24.27
N ILE A 25 -7.23 -8.24 -24.90
CA ILE A 25 -5.90 -7.82 -24.44
C ILE A 25 -6.14 -7.14 -23.07
N VAL A 26 -5.99 -7.90 -22.00
CA VAL A 26 -5.84 -7.32 -20.66
C VAL A 26 -4.51 -6.57 -20.72
N PRO A 27 -4.48 -5.23 -20.55
CA PRO A 27 -3.22 -4.53 -20.46
C PRO A 27 -2.48 -5.10 -19.25
N GLY A 28 -1.44 -5.90 -19.51
CA GLY A 28 -0.58 -6.41 -18.48
C GLY A 28 0.04 -5.22 -17.76
N VAL A 29 -0.22 -5.08 -16.47
CA VAL A 29 0.56 -4.21 -15.59
C VAL A 29 2.02 -4.64 -15.78
N SER A 30 2.83 -3.73 -16.32
CA SER A 30 4.19 -4.05 -16.74
C SER A 30 5.01 -4.44 -15.51
N ALA A 31 5.37 -5.72 -15.40
CA ALA A 31 6.33 -6.22 -14.39
C ALA A 31 7.67 -5.45 -14.41
N GLN A 32 7.93 -4.70 -15.47
CA GLN A 32 9.11 -3.84 -15.62
C GLN A 32 9.03 -2.57 -14.75
N ASP A 33 7.82 -2.14 -14.36
CA ASP A 33 7.63 -0.92 -13.57
C ASP A 33 7.86 -1.16 -12.06
N ALA A 34 7.57 -2.34 -11.55
CA ALA A 34 7.86 -2.70 -10.14
C ALA A 34 9.38 -2.79 -9.88
N LYS A 35 10.16 -3.34 -10.80
CA LYS A 35 11.64 -3.42 -10.70
C LYS A 35 12.36 -2.08 -10.63
N ARG A 36 11.67 -0.95 -10.90
CA ARG A 36 12.26 0.40 -10.77
C ARG A 36 12.77 0.71 -9.36
N PHE A 37 12.31 -0.01 -8.35
CA PHE A 37 12.74 0.16 -6.97
C PHE A 37 13.84 -0.82 -6.52
N GLN A 38 14.28 -1.74 -7.38
CA GLN A 38 15.23 -2.79 -7.00
C GLN A 38 16.48 -2.23 -6.30
N SER A 39 17.08 -1.18 -6.83
CA SER A 39 18.26 -0.57 -6.22
C SER A 39 18.01 0.03 -4.84
N GLN A 40 16.79 0.56 -4.58
CA GLN A 40 16.42 1.07 -3.27
C GLN A 40 16.20 -0.08 -2.28
N VAL A 41 15.54 -1.14 -2.72
CA VAL A 41 15.31 -2.35 -1.91
C VAL A 41 16.63 -3.04 -1.57
N ASP A 42 17.54 -3.22 -2.53
CA ASP A 42 18.88 -3.78 -2.27
C ASP A 42 19.66 -2.94 -1.24
N ALA A 43 19.57 -1.61 -1.33
CA ALA A 43 20.19 -0.72 -0.35
C ALA A 43 19.56 -0.83 1.05
N ILE A 44 18.24 -1.07 1.14
CA ILE A 44 17.53 -1.35 2.40
C ILE A 44 18.04 -2.66 2.98
N LEU A 45 18.06 -3.73 2.22
CA LEU A 45 18.51 -5.05 2.67
C LEU A 45 19.93 -4.99 3.22
N LYS A 46 20.85 -4.35 2.48
CA LYS A 46 22.24 -4.16 2.91
C LYS A 46 22.36 -3.39 4.23
N ARG A 47 21.50 -2.36 4.45
CA ARG A 47 21.48 -1.64 5.73
C ARG A 47 20.91 -2.49 6.85
N SER A 48 19.96 -3.37 6.55
CA SER A 48 19.26 -4.20 7.53
C SER A 48 20.11 -5.37 8.06
N GLU A 49 21.16 -5.76 7.34
CA GLU A 49 22.10 -6.82 7.79
C GLU A 49 22.76 -6.55 9.15
N LYS A 50 22.89 -5.27 9.53
CA LYS A 50 23.53 -4.84 10.79
C LYS A 50 22.58 -4.73 11.98
N TYR A 51 21.27 -4.85 11.78
CA TYR A 51 20.29 -4.78 12.86
C TYR A 51 20.13 -6.14 13.54
N ASP A 52 19.88 -6.09 14.85
CA ASP A 52 19.46 -7.28 15.59
C ASP A 52 18.12 -7.78 14.98
N LYS A 53 17.94 -9.10 15.01
CA LYS A 53 16.69 -9.71 14.54
C LYS A 53 15.68 -9.87 15.66
N GLU A 54 16.09 -9.68 16.91
CA GLU A 54 15.19 -9.78 18.07
C GLU A 54 14.35 -8.50 18.19
N ASP A 55 13.07 -8.67 18.50
CA ASP A 55 12.09 -7.60 18.74
C ASP A 55 12.05 -6.53 17.63
N LEU A 56 12.21 -6.94 16.39
CA LEU A 56 12.32 -6.04 15.26
C LEU A 56 10.98 -5.34 14.96
N VAL A 57 10.99 -4.01 14.98
CA VAL A 57 9.87 -3.16 14.59
C VAL A 57 10.15 -2.56 13.21
N ILE A 58 9.38 -2.96 12.20
CA ILE A 58 9.57 -2.49 10.83
C ILE A 58 8.66 -1.30 10.54
N PHE A 59 9.24 -0.23 10.04
CA PHE A 59 8.54 0.85 9.34
C PHE A 59 8.80 0.73 7.85
N THR A 60 7.75 0.50 7.05
CA THR A 60 7.84 0.39 5.60
C THR A 60 6.85 1.32 4.91
N GLY A 61 7.05 1.52 3.61
CA GLY A 61 6.21 2.37 2.79
C GLY A 61 7.01 3.40 2.02
N SER A 62 6.33 4.49 1.61
CA SER A 62 6.88 5.38 0.62
C SER A 62 7.88 6.43 1.17
N SER A 63 8.08 7.50 0.41
CA SER A 63 9.14 8.48 0.66
C SER A 63 9.07 9.15 2.04
N SER A 64 7.91 9.22 2.68
CA SER A 64 7.81 9.78 4.04
C SER A 64 8.47 8.88 5.08
N ILE A 65 8.42 7.55 4.91
CA ILE A 65 9.21 6.64 5.76
C ILE A 65 10.68 6.71 5.36
N ARG A 66 11.00 6.60 4.07
CA ARG A 66 12.39 6.63 3.60
C ARG A 66 13.17 7.87 4.09
N ARG A 67 12.51 9.03 4.12
CA ARG A 67 13.10 10.32 4.52
C ARG A 67 13.10 10.55 6.04
N TRP A 68 12.53 9.65 6.83
CA TRP A 68 12.62 9.73 8.29
C TRP A 68 13.98 9.21 8.75
N GLU A 69 15.00 10.00 8.51
CA GLU A 69 16.41 9.62 8.80
C GLU A 69 16.65 9.39 10.29
N SER A 70 15.97 10.16 11.13
CA SER A 70 16.05 10.04 12.60
C SER A 70 15.18 8.92 13.18
N LEU A 71 14.51 8.09 12.38
CA LEU A 71 13.52 7.12 12.87
C LEU A 71 14.05 6.25 14.03
N GLN A 72 15.22 5.66 13.86
CA GLN A 72 15.82 4.82 14.91
C GLN A 72 16.17 5.61 16.18
N SER A 73 16.75 6.80 16.04
CA SER A 73 17.08 7.66 17.18
C SER A 73 15.86 8.32 17.83
N THR A 74 14.73 8.37 17.10
CA THR A 74 13.46 8.86 17.65
C THR A 74 12.87 7.90 18.68
N PHE A 75 13.14 6.60 18.55
CA PHE A 75 12.62 5.57 19.45
C PHE A 75 13.79 4.82 20.15
N PRO A 76 14.52 5.48 21.04
CA PRO A 76 15.66 4.87 21.73
C PRO A 76 15.18 3.70 22.61
N GLY A 77 15.95 2.60 22.60
CA GLY A 77 15.59 1.38 23.34
C GLY A 77 14.68 0.42 22.60
N TYR A 78 14.26 0.75 21.36
CA TYR A 78 13.51 -0.14 20.47
C TYR A 78 14.32 -0.47 19.22
N ASN A 79 14.25 -1.71 18.78
CA ASN A 79 14.91 -2.16 17.56
C ASN A 79 14.08 -1.79 16.32
N VAL A 80 14.11 -0.50 15.95
CA VAL A 80 13.32 0.07 14.86
C VAL A 80 14.15 0.15 13.60
N VAL A 81 13.62 -0.35 12.49
CA VAL A 81 14.25 -0.28 11.16
C VAL A 81 13.40 0.46 10.14
N ASN A 82 14.09 1.19 9.27
CA ASN A 82 13.48 1.95 8.18
C ASN A 82 13.59 1.19 6.85
N HIS A 83 12.50 0.56 6.43
CA HIS A 83 12.34 -0.12 5.15
C HIS A 83 11.52 0.72 4.14
N GLY A 84 11.52 2.04 4.28
CA GLY A 84 10.88 2.96 3.35
C GLY A 84 11.62 3.08 2.02
N PHE A 85 10.88 3.10 0.92
CA PHE A 85 11.41 3.28 -0.43
C PHE A 85 10.60 4.35 -1.20
N GLY A 86 11.30 5.28 -1.84
CA GLY A 86 10.71 6.56 -2.25
C GLY A 86 9.82 6.48 -3.48
N GLY A 87 8.59 6.97 -3.38
CA GLY A 87 7.66 7.07 -4.49
C GLY A 87 6.82 5.82 -4.72
N SER A 88 6.87 4.85 -3.81
CA SER A 88 6.11 3.61 -3.88
C SER A 88 4.61 3.83 -3.68
N LYS A 89 3.85 2.90 -4.21
CA LYS A 89 2.43 2.67 -4.01
C LYS A 89 2.20 1.34 -3.29
N MET A 90 0.97 1.07 -2.88
CA MET A 90 0.62 -0.18 -2.21
C MET A 90 0.97 -1.43 -3.05
N GLU A 91 0.84 -1.35 -4.37
CA GLU A 91 1.23 -2.43 -5.29
C GLU A 91 2.74 -2.71 -5.30
N ASP A 92 3.56 -1.66 -5.15
CA ASP A 92 5.02 -1.79 -5.07
C ASP A 92 5.43 -2.47 -3.75
N LEU A 93 4.77 -2.12 -2.63
CA LEU A 93 4.98 -2.80 -1.36
C LEU A 93 4.58 -4.28 -1.45
N LEU A 94 3.45 -4.59 -2.08
CA LEU A 94 3.03 -5.98 -2.31
C LEU A 94 4.07 -6.77 -3.12
N PHE A 95 4.65 -6.15 -4.15
CA PHE A 95 5.66 -6.78 -5.00
C PHE A 95 6.95 -7.11 -4.22
N TYR A 96 7.39 -6.23 -3.32
CA TYR A 96 8.60 -6.39 -2.50
C TYR A 96 8.31 -6.86 -1.07
N ILE A 97 7.16 -7.49 -0.83
CA ILE A 97 6.72 -7.83 0.53
C ILE A 97 7.66 -8.83 1.21
N ASP A 98 8.22 -9.77 0.46
CA ASP A 98 9.18 -10.74 1.00
C ASP A 98 10.46 -10.03 1.44
N GLU A 99 11.02 -9.18 0.57
CA GLU A 99 12.25 -8.44 0.82
C GLU A 99 12.13 -7.44 1.97
N LEU A 100 10.99 -6.76 2.06
CA LEU A 100 10.82 -5.65 3.00
C LEU A 100 10.20 -6.08 4.34
N ILE A 101 9.49 -7.21 4.38
CA ILE A 101 8.74 -7.63 5.57
C ILE A 101 8.99 -9.11 5.90
N LEU A 102 8.64 -10.04 4.99
CA LEU A 102 8.45 -11.42 5.38
C LEU A 102 9.73 -12.15 5.79
N ARG A 103 10.90 -11.77 5.28
CA ARG A 103 12.20 -12.40 5.64
C ARG A 103 12.82 -11.90 6.94
N HIS A 104 12.20 -10.91 7.63
CA HIS A 104 12.82 -10.21 8.75
C HIS A 104 12.26 -10.56 10.13
N ASP A 105 11.20 -11.36 10.20
CA ASP A 105 10.53 -11.80 11.43
C ASP A 105 10.16 -10.66 12.40
N PRO A 106 9.41 -9.63 11.95
CA PRO A 106 9.07 -8.49 12.79
C PRO A 106 8.09 -8.88 13.91
N VAL A 107 8.22 -8.22 15.06
CA VAL A 107 7.23 -8.29 16.15
C VAL A 107 6.14 -7.22 16.00
N LYS A 108 6.38 -6.19 15.17
CA LYS A 108 5.46 -5.08 14.95
C LYS A 108 5.72 -4.44 13.58
N LEU A 109 4.66 -4.05 12.88
CA LEU A 109 4.76 -3.51 11.52
C LEU A 109 3.99 -2.19 11.39
N PHE A 110 4.65 -1.15 10.87
CA PHE A 110 4.06 0.13 10.50
C PHE A 110 4.15 0.33 8.99
N ILE A 111 2.99 0.58 8.35
CA ILE A 111 2.88 0.72 6.88
C ILE A 111 2.37 2.12 6.54
N TYR A 112 3.12 2.84 5.72
CA TYR A 112 2.71 4.12 5.15
C TYR A 112 2.67 4.04 3.62
N GLU A 113 1.51 3.69 3.08
CA GLU A 113 1.21 3.70 1.64
C GLU A 113 -0.18 4.32 1.38
N GLY A 114 -0.54 4.52 0.12
CA GLY A 114 -1.78 5.17 -0.28
C GLY A 114 -1.65 6.65 -0.62
N ASP A 115 -0.58 7.32 -0.20
CA ASP A 115 -0.32 8.74 -0.53
C ASP A 115 -0.07 8.93 -2.03
N ASN A 116 0.83 8.13 -2.63
CA ASN A 116 1.12 8.19 -4.06
C ASN A 116 0.01 7.56 -4.91
N ASP A 117 -0.66 6.55 -4.40
CA ASP A 117 -1.85 5.93 -5.02
C ASP A 117 -2.97 6.95 -5.19
N THR A 118 -3.31 7.68 -4.12
CA THR A 118 -4.33 8.73 -4.14
C THR A 118 -3.93 9.88 -5.06
N ASN A 119 -2.65 10.28 -5.05
CA ASN A 119 -2.12 11.29 -5.97
C ASN A 119 -2.18 10.81 -7.44
N ALA A 120 -1.97 9.53 -7.70
CA ALA A 120 -2.15 8.90 -9.01
C ALA A 120 -3.63 8.70 -9.39
N ARG A 121 -4.56 9.17 -8.55
CA ARG A 121 -6.02 9.10 -8.75
C ARG A 121 -6.60 7.69 -8.70
N MET A 122 -5.92 6.74 -8.10
CA MET A 122 -6.49 5.44 -7.79
C MET A 122 -7.67 5.60 -6.83
N SER A 123 -8.69 4.77 -6.99
CA SER A 123 -9.84 4.80 -6.08
C SER A 123 -9.47 4.21 -4.71
N PRO A 124 -10.11 4.66 -3.63
CA PRO A 124 -9.92 4.06 -2.31
C PRO A 124 -10.17 2.55 -2.29
N THR A 125 -11.08 2.05 -3.15
CA THR A 125 -11.39 0.63 -3.23
C THR A 125 -10.24 -0.18 -3.83
N GLU A 126 -9.61 0.30 -4.89
CA GLU A 126 -8.43 -0.34 -5.50
C GLU A 126 -7.27 -0.38 -4.50
N ILE A 127 -7.00 0.72 -3.80
CA ILE A 127 -5.91 0.79 -2.81
C ILE A 127 -6.15 -0.20 -1.67
N ILE A 128 -7.37 -0.26 -1.12
CA ILE A 128 -7.73 -1.19 -0.04
C ILE A 128 -7.71 -2.64 -0.50
N HIS A 129 -8.05 -2.93 -1.75
CA HIS A 129 -7.92 -4.28 -2.31
C HIS A 129 -6.47 -4.76 -2.25
N THR A 130 -5.52 -3.95 -2.72
CA THR A 130 -4.08 -4.28 -2.63
C THR A 130 -3.59 -4.33 -1.18
N ALA A 131 -4.07 -3.44 -0.29
CA ALA A 131 -3.77 -3.49 1.13
C ALA A 131 -4.24 -4.81 1.78
N SER A 132 -5.37 -5.36 1.32
CA SER A 132 -5.88 -6.66 1.78
C SER A 132 -4.97 -7.81 1.34
N GLU A 133 -4.39 -7.74 0.15
CA GLU A 133 -3.40 -8.73 -0.32
C GLU A 133 -2.11 -8.66 0.49
N VAL A 134 -1.62 -7.43 0.81
CA VAL A 134 -0.49 -7.23 1.73
C VAL A 134 -0.79 -7.84 3.10
N LEU A 135 -1.95 -7.51 3.68
CA LEU A 135 -2.36 -8.06 4.99
C LEU A 135 -2.43 -9.58 4.97
N MET A 136 -3.03 -10.17 3.95
CA MET A 136 -3.17 -11.63 3.80
C MET A 136 -1.80 -12.31 3.77
N GLN A 137 -0.83 -11.79 3.00
CA GLN A 137 0.52 -12.35 2.95
C GLN A 137 1.24 -12.23 4.29
N VAL A 138 1.14 -11.07 4.95
CA VAL A 138 1.74 -10.89 6.29
C VAL A 138 1.11 -11.83 7.31
N ARG A 139 -0.22 -11.95 7.33
CA ARG A 139 -0.95 -12.84 8.25
C ARG A 139 -0.69 -14.33 8.01
N SER A 140 -0.41 -14.72 6.77
CA SER A 140 -0.02 -16.09 6.44
C SER A 140 1.26 -16.52 7.16
N LYS A 141 2.21 -15.62 7.38
CA LYS A 141 3.47 -15.90 8.09
C LYS A 141 3.42 -15.46 9.56
N TYR A 142 2.78 -14.32 9.84
CA TYR A 142 2.70 -13.70 11.17
C TYR A 142 1.25 -13.46 11.58
N PRO A 143 0.54 -14.49 12.09
CA PRO A 143 -0.90 -14.42 12.32
C PRO A 143 -1.34 -13.34 13.30
N THR A 144 -0.50 -13.00 14.29
CA THR A 144 -0.90 -12.20 15.46
C THR A 144 -0.14 -10.89 15.67
N ILE A 145 0.91 -10.60 14.90
CA ILE A 145 1.66 -9.36 15.10
C ILE A 145 0.78 -8.12 14.90
N PRO A 146 0.94 -7.06 15.70
CA PRO A 146 0.28 -5.79 15.46
C PRO A 146 0.73 -5.18 14.14
N ILE A 147 -0.24 -4.80 13.28
CA ILE A 147 0.01 -4.11 12.02
C ILE A 147 -0.70 -2.76 12.06
N TYR A 148 0.06 -1.70 11.87
CA TYR A 148 -0.42 -0.32 11.90
C TYR A 148 -0.35 0.29 10.50
N PHE A 149 -1.50 0.70 9.97
CA PHE A 149 -1.60 1.46 8.74
C PHE A 149 -1.72 2.95 9.07
N LEU A 150 -0.78 3.74 8.61
CA LEU A 150 -0.79 5.18 8.80
C LEU A 150 -1.70 5.84 7.76
N ALA A 151 -2.49 6.82 8.19
CA ALA A 151 -3.24 7.68 7.27
C ALA A 151 -2.32 8.29 6.22
N ALA A 152 -2.77 8.37 4.98
CA ALA A 152 -2.09 9.20 4.00
C ALA A 152 -2.18 10.66 4.48
N LYS A 153 -1.01 11.26 4.79
CA LYS A 153 -0.92 12.59 5.40
C LYS A 153 -1.42 13.69 4.47
N PRO A 154 -1.85 14.85 4.99
CA PRO A 154 -2.08 16.02 4.16
C PRO A 154 -0.73 16.52 3.61
N SER A 155 -0.78 17.33 2.57
CA SER A 155 0.40 18.09 2.10
C SER A 155 -0.01 19.34 1.36
N ILE A 156 0.85 20.35 1.35
CA ILE A 156 0.58 21.64 0.70
C ILE A 156 0.32 21.44 -0.81
N LYS A 157 1.22 20.68 -1.46
CA LYS A 157 1.15 20.45 -2.91
C LYS A 157 -0.06 19.63 -3.33
N ARG A 158 -0.48 18.69 -2.47
CA ARG A 158 -1.60 17.75 -2.74
C ARG A 158 -2.92 18.21 -2.09
N TRP A 159 -2.95 19.37 -1.45
CA TRP A 159 -4.13 19.91 -0.79
C TRP A 159 -5.38 20.03 -1.68
N PRO A 160 -5.27 20.35 -2.98
CA PRO A 160 -6.41 20.30 -3.90
C PRO A 160 -7.10 18.93 -3.98
N LEU A 161 -6.40 17.84 -3.61
CA LEU A 161 -6.94 16.47 -3.59
C LEU A 161 -7.41 16.02 -2.20
N ARG A 162 -7.43 16.92 -1.19
CA ARG A 162 -7.70 16.57 0.21
C ARG A 162 -8.94 15.71 0.43
N GLU A 163 -10.01 15.92 -0.35
CA GLU A 163 -11.23 15.13 -0.20
C GLU A 163 -11.05 13.67 -0.64
N LYS A 164 -10.18 13.41 -1.62
CA LYS A 164 -9.81 12.05 -2.02
C LYS A 164 -8.98 11.37 -0.94
N TYR A 165 -8.05 12.10 -0.33
CA TYR A 165 -7.25 11.63 0.80
C TYR A 165 -8.13 11.30 2.01
N ARG A 166 -9.08 12.18 2.36
CA ARG A 166 -10.06 11.93 3.43
C ARG A 166 -10.90 10.69 3.15
N ALA A 167 -11.38 10.53 1.91
CA ALA A 167 -12.15 9.36 1.51
C ALA A 167 -11.33 8.07 1.62
N PHE A 168 -10.06 8.10 1.18
CA PHE A 168 -9.15 6.96 1.34
C PHE A 168 -8.89 6.66 2.83
N ASN A 169 -8.50 7.66 3.63
CA ASN A 169 -8.22 7.50 5.06
C ASN A 169 -9.43 6.95 5.80
N LYS A 170 -10.66 7.45 5.50
CA LYS A 170 -11.89 6.93 6.11
C LYS A 170 -12.15 5.47 5.75
N LYS A 171 -11.90 5.11 4.49
CA LYS A 171 -12.06 3.71 4.06
C LYS A 171 -10.98 2.81 4.70
N LEU A 172 -9.74 3.27 4.82
CA LEU A 172 -8.66 2.57 5.48
C LEU A 172 -8.95 2.35 6.97
N GLU A 173 -9.42 3.41 7.67
CA GLU A 173 -9.83 3.32 9.08
C GLU A 173 -10.94 2.29 9.29
N ASN A 174 -11.98 2.29 8.45
CA ASN A 174 -13.08 1.34 8.56
C ASN A 174 -12.59 -0.08 8.29
N TRP A 175 -11.79 -0.27 7.25
CA TRP A 175 -11.25 -1.56 6.85
C TRP A 175 -10.34 -2.16 7.95
N THR A 176 -9.48 -1.37 8.60
CA THR A 176 -8.63 -1.89 9.69
C THR A 176 -9.45 -2.41 10.88
N LYS A 177 -10.62 -1.82 11.17
CA LYS A 177 -11.51 -2.27 12.24
C LYS A 177 -12.16 -3.64 11.99
N GLU A 178 -12.18 -4.09 10.75
CA GLU A 178 -12.73 -5.39 10.34
C GLU A 178 -11.70 -6.53 10.45
N HIS A 179 -10.42 -6.20 10.83
CA HIS A 179 -9.33 -7.17 10.84
C HIS A 179 -8.62 -7.17 12.20
N GLU A 180 -8.50 -8.34 12.81
CA GLU A 180 -7.83 -8.51 14.10
C GLU A 180 -6.36 -8.07 14.05
N ASN A 181 -5.88 -7.49 15.15
CA ASN A 181 -4.50 -6.98 15.30
C ASN A 181 -4.07 -6.02 14.17
N THR A 182 -5.03 -5.32 13.56
CA THR A 182 -4.79 -4.36 12.48
C THR A 182 -5.38 -3.01 12.88
N TYR A 183 -4.56 -1.96 12.84
CA TYR A 183 -4.89 -0.67 13.44
C TYR A 183 -4.66 0.46 12.44
N PHE A 184 -5.50 1.50 12.54
CA PHE A 184 -5.32 2.76 11.82
C PHE A 184 -4.65 3.79 12.72
N ILE A 185 -3.67 4.52 12.18
CA ILE A 185 -3.03 5.65 12.88
C ILE A 185 -3.38 6.94 12.17
N ASP A 186 -4.10 7.82 12.86
CA ASP A 186 -4.44 9.14 12.34
C ASP A 186 -3.26 10.12 12.48
N VAL A 187 -2.44 10.19 11.45
CA VAL A 187 -1.41 11.24 11.30
C VAL A 187 -1.91 12.44 10.49
N TRP A 188 -3.18 12.41 10.05
CA TRP A 188 -3.78 13.53 9.29
C TRP A 188 -4.25 14.66 10.21
N THR A 189 -5.08 14.35 11.21
CA THR A 189 -5.75 15.34 12.06
C THR A 189 -4.76 16.28 12.78
N PRO A 190 -3.66 15.82 13.41
CA PRO A 190 -2.72 16.69 14.10
C PRO A 190 -1.94 17.63 13.16
N MET A 191 -1.96 17.38 11.85
CA MET A 191 -1.32 18.21 10.84
C MET A 191 -2.26 19.26 10.23
N ILE A 192 -3.49 19.37 10.74
CA ILE A 192 -4.48 20.35 10.29
C ILE A 192 -4.68 21.42 11.37
N GLU A 193 -4.80 22.68 10.94
CA GLU A 193 -5.13 23.80 11.79
C GLU A 193 -6.09 24.75 11.06
N ASN A 194 -7.16 25.17 11.72
CA ASN A 194 -8.20 26.04 11.15
C ASN A 194 -8.76 25.56 9.80
N GLY A 195 -8.79 24.24 9.59
CA GLY A 195 -9.31 23.61 8.36
C GLY A 195 -8.33 23.56 7.20
N ASP A 196 -7.09 24.04 7.36
CA ASP A 196 -6.01 23.98 6.36
C ASP A 196 -4.81 23.18 6.87
N VAL A 197 -3.92 22.77 5.97
CA VAL A 197 -2.70 22.06 6.31
C VAL A 197 -1.69 23.01 6.98
N LYS A 198 -1.08 22.56 8.08
CA LYS A 198 0.01 23.27 8.75
C LYS A 198 1.24 23.31 7.85
N ARG A 199 1.56 24.51 7.31
CA ARG A 199 2.59 24.68 6.27
C ARG A 199 4.01 24.52 6.80
N ASP A 200 4.24 24.85 8.06
CA ASP A 200 5.50 24.79 8.78
C ASP A 200 6.00 23.35 9.06
N LEU A 201 5.18 22.33 8.78
CA LEU A 201 5.53 20.93 8.93
C LEU A 201 6.24 20.33 7.70
N PHE A 202 6.43 21.09 6.63
CA PHE A 202 6.92 20.60 5.35
C PHE A 202 8.23 21.29 4.94
N ILE A 203 9.02 20.55 4.14
CA ILE A 203 10.13 21.17 3.42
C ILE A 203 9.60 21.94 2.20
N GLU A 204 10.49 22.63 1.47
CA GLU A 204 10.15 23.50 0.35
C GLU A 204 9.29 22.86 -0.75
N ASP A 205 9.42 21.55 -0.96
CA ASP A 205 8.64 20.83 -1.99
C ASP A 205 7.13 20.73 -1.67
N GLY A 206 6.73 21.08 -0.44
CA GLY A 206 5.35 21.08 0.02
C GLY A 206 4.70 19.67 0.09
N VAL A 207 5.50 18.62 0.03
CA VAL A 207 5.06 17.20 0.12
C VAL A 207 5.69 16.49 1.29
N HIS A 208 7.03 16.61 1.43
CA HIS A 208 7.77 15.87 2.44
C HIS A 208 7.87 16.65 3.75
N LEU A 209 7.91 15.90 4.84
CA LEU A 209 7.99 16.45 6.18
C LEU A 209 9.40 17.01 6.46
N ASN A 210 9.44 18.07 7.24
CA ASN A 210 10.63 18.53 7.93
C ASN A 210 10.69 17.90 9.34
N SER A 211 11.66 18.33 10.18
CA SER A 211 11.82 17.82 11.55
C SER A 211 10.58 18.05 12.43
N ALA A 212 9.88 19.20 12.28
CA ALA A 212 8.65 19.47 13.02
C ALA A 212 7.52 18.54 12.61
N GLY A 213 7.41 18.23 11.30
CA GLY A 213 6.44 17.27 10.80
C GLY A 213 6.70 15.85 11.31
N TYR A 214 7.95 15.42 11.36
CA TYR A 214 8.29 14.12 11.97
C TYR A 214 8.12 14.11 13.49
N GLN A 215 8.24 15.25 14.18
CA GLN A 215 7.92 15.34 15.60
C GLN A 215 6.42 15.06 15.82
N VAL A 216 5.53 15.64 15.01
CA VAL A 216 4.08 15.34 15.08
C VAL A 216 3.81 13.86 14.87
N TRP A 217 4.50 13.21 13.91
CA TRP A 217 4.37 11.77 13.72
C TRP A 217 4.89 10.97 14.92
N SER A 218 6.02 11.39 15.50
CA SER A 218 6.62 10.74 16.68
C SER A 218 5.69 10.77 17.87
N ASP A 219 5.00 11.91 18.09
CA ASP A 219 4.08 12.08 19.21
C ASP A 219 2.87 11.14 19.10
N VAL A 220 2.37 10.93 17.86
CA VAL A 220 1.23 10.03 17.59
C VAL A 220 1.65 8.56 17.64
N ILE A 221 2.78 8.22 17.03
CA ILE A 221 3.22 6.85 16.82
C ILE A 221 3.94 6.27 18.05
N GLY A 222 4.67 7.12 18.78
CA GLY A 222 5.53 6.70 19.88
C GLY A 222 4.88 5.81 20.94
N PRO A 223 3.66 6.07 21.41
CA PRO A 223 2.94 5.19 22.34
C PRO A 223 2.71 3.78 21.81
N LEU A 224 2.73 3.59 20.50
CA LEU A 224 2.45 2.32 19.81
C LEU A 224 3.72 1.52 19.49
N VAL A 225 4.88 2.17 19.49
CA VAL A 225 6.19 1.50 19.33
C VAL A 225 6.57 0.75 20.60
N LYS A 226 6.14 1.28 21.74
CA LYS A 226 6.38 0.74 23.10
C LYS A 226 5.77 -0.64 23.31
#